data_70b474574b9f1220d40050a685e52c13
#
_entry.id   70b474574b9f1220d40050a685e52c13
#
_cell.length_a   1.000
_cell.length_b   1.000
_cell.length_c   1.000
_cell.angle_alpha   90.00
_cell.angle_beta   90.00
_cell.angle_gamma   90.00
#
_symmetry.space_group_name_H-M   'P 1'
#
loop_
_entity.id
_entity.type
_entity.pdbx_description
1 polymer ?
#
loop_
_entity_poly.entity_id
_entity_poly.type
_entity_poly.pdbx_seq_one_letter_code
_entity_poly.pdbx_strand_id
1 'polypeptide(L)'
;IFDFGVPLPMLDIAEVSGQLPIDVVPIYRIEPLIADLLKQDLTWAEFKDAYDTSISEGLSSGLYKGVKSIIAYRTGLDVSPLSRTPDQGYQALDAIKRGLGGGSMKKLRDHLLCRAIELCMEYDVPMQIHTGMGDVEVNLVMCRPAYLLDLLRFPTYRACRVLLVHTGYPYHREAAYMANVLPRTYLDISEGIPFASSAAWDII
;
A
#
# COMPACT_ATOMS: atom_id res chain seq x y z
N ILE A 1 4.03 -5.38 -14.03
CA ILE A 1 3.41 -4.34 -13.16
C ILE A 1 4.32 -3.13 -13.17
N PHE A 2 3.78 -1.97 -13.36
CA PHE A 2 4.50 -0.71 -13.44
C PHE A 2 4.04 0.22 -12.30
N ASP A 3 4.98 0.62 -11.44
CA ASP A 3 4.73 1.45 -10.26
C ASP A 3 5.39 2.83 -10.43
N PHE A 4 4.59 3.89 -10.42
CA PHE A 4 5.06 5.27 -10.58
C PHE A 4 5.61 5.91 -9.28
N GLY A 5 5.91 5.12 -8.27
CA GLY A 5 6.30 5.64 -6.95
C GLY A 5 7.76 6.06 -6.76
N VAL A 6 8.63 5.89 -7.77
CA VAL A 6 10.06 6.20 -7.67
C VAL A 6 10.35 7.55 -8.32
N PRO A 7 11.06 8.48 -7.65
CA PRO A 7 11.37 9.81 -8.19
C PRO A 7 12.56 9.76 -9.18
N LEU A 8 12.47 8.89 -10.18
CA LEU A 8 13.42 8.80 -11.29
C LEU A 8 12.75 9.35 -12.54
N PRO A 9 13.52 9.76 -13.58
CA PRO A 9 12.94 10.02 -14.88
C PRO A 9 12.11 8.82 -15.31
N MET A 10 10.79 8.98 -15.29
CA MET A 10 9.87 7.88 -15.60
C MET A 10 9.77 7.74 -17.11
N LEU A 11 9.98 6.53 -17.60
CA LEU A 11 9.63 6.18 -18.97
C LEU A 11 8.10 6.23 -19.11
N ASP A 12 7.63 6.70 -20.25
CA ASP A 12 6.20 6.59 -20.60
C ASP A 12 5.80 5.12 -20.64
N ILE A 13 4.63 4.79 -20.11
CA ILE A 13 4.15 3.41 -20.07
C ILE A 13 3.97 2.83 -21.47
N ALA A 14 3.59 3.66 -22.45
CA ALA A 14 3.48 3.23 -23.84
C ALA A 14 4.85 2.90 -24.43
N GLU A 15 5.89 3.67 -24.08
CA GLU A 15 7.27 3.40 -24.47
C GLU A 15 7.76 2.08 -23.90
N VAL A 16 7.54 1.85 -22.58
CA VAL A 16 7.91 0.59 -21.90
C VAL A 16 7.16 -0.59 -22.51
N SER A 17 5.84 -0.47 -22.71
CA SER A 17 5.02 -1.52 -23.30
C SER A 17 5.45 -1.86 -24.74
N GLY A 18 5.90 -0.85 -25.51
CA GLY A 18 6.39 -1.07 -26.88
C GLY A 18 7.72 -1.82 -26.96
N GLN A 19 8.49 -1.85 -25.87
CA GLN A 19 9.80 -2.53 -25.82
C GLN A 19 9.74 -3.94 -25.23
N LEU A 20 8.64 -4.31 -24.58
CA LEU A 20 8.51 -5.59 -23.90
C LEU A 20 7.53 -6.51 -24.66
N PRO A 21 7.84 -7.82 -24.78
CA PRO A 21 6.94 -8.80 -25.40
C PRO A 21 5.84 -9.27 -24.44
N ILE A 22 5.43 -8.44 -23.51
CA ILE A 22 4.43 -8.72 -22.47
C ILE A 22 3.56 -7.50 -22.21
N ASP A 23 2.35 -7.70 -21.72
CA ASP A 23 1.48 -6.62 -21.27
C ASP A 23 2.05 -5.94 -20.02
N VAL A 24 2.10 -4.62 -20.04
CA VAL A 24 2.50 -3.80 -18.89
C VAL A 24 1.25 -3.25 -18.22
N VAL A 25 1.08 -3.58 -16.93
CA VAL A 25 -0.10 -3.23 -16.15
C VAL A 25 0.26 -2.18 -15.10
N PRO A 26 -0.23 -0.94 -15.22
CA PRO A 26 -0.01 0.11 -14.22
C PRO A 26 -0.74 -0.16 -12.91
N ILE A 27 -0.06 0.21 -11.82
CA ILE A 27 -0.60 0.17 -10.45
C ILE A 27 -0.53 1.58 -9.86
N TYR A 28 -1.62 2.03 -9.25
CA TYR A 28 -1.71 3.34 -8.62
C TYR A 28 -1.00 3.34 -7.25
N ARG A 29 0.07 4.12 -7.11
CA ARG A 29 0.82 4.26 -5.86
C ARG A 29 0.27 5.41 -5.01
N ILE A 30 -0.14 5.14 -3.75
CA ILE A 30 -0.77 6.17 -2.90
C ILE A 30 0.21 7.12 -2.22
N GLU A 31 1.45 6.72 -1.96
CA GLU A 31 2.40 7.55 -1.20
C GLU A 31 2.80 8.86 -1.88
N PRO A 32 3.05 8.92 -3.21
CA PRO A 32 3.30 10.18 -3.90
C PRO A 32 2.12 11.15 -3.76
N LEU A 33 0.90 10.66 -3.95
CA LEU A 33 -0.31 11.48 -3.77
C LEU A 33 -0.39 12.06 -2.35
N ILE A 34 -0.19 11.24 -1.33
CA ILE A 34 -0.19 11.69 0.07
C ILE A 34 0.88 12.78 0.28
N ALA A 35 2.09 12.55 -0.24
CA ALA A 35 3.19 13.52 -0.12
C ALA A 35 2.89 14.84 -0.81
N ASP A 36 2.23 14.83 -1.96
CA ASP A 36 1.88 16.03 -2.71
C ASP A 36 0.72 16.80 -2.09
N LEU A 37 -0.29 16.09 -1.56
CA LEU A 37 -1.38 16.73 -0.82
C LEU A 37 -0.90 17.38 0.48
N LEU A 38 0.08 16.78 1.16
CA LEU A 38 0.67 17.35 2.39
C LEU A 38 1.48 18.64 2.16
N LYS A 39 1.92 18.91 0.92
CA LYS A 39 2.59 20.18 0.55
C LYS A 39 1.60 21.34 0.37
N GLN A 40 0.31 21.04 0.25
CA GLN A 40 -0.75 22.00 0.01
C GLN A 40 -1.44 22.38 1.33
N ASP A 41 -1.91 23.62 1.42
CA ASP A 41 -2.63 24.09 2.61
C ASP A 41 -4.13 23.76 2.49
N LEU A 42 -4.46 22.48 2.46
CA LEU A 42 -5.83 21.98 2.31
C LEU A 42 -6.51 21.80 3.67
N THR A 43 -7.79 22.13 3.75
CA THR A 43 -8.65 21.63 4.83
C THR A 43 -8.76 20.11 4.78
N TRP A 44 -9.23 19.49 5.85
CA TRP A 44 -9.44 18.02 5.83
C TRP A 44 -10.45 17.58 4.76
N ALA A 45 -11.50 18.36 4.55
CA ALA A 45 -12.49 18.05 3.52
C ALA A 45 -11.87 18.06 2.12
N GLU A 46 -11.12 19.10 1.79
CA GLU A 46 -10.41 19.23 0.51
C GLU A 46 -9.35 18.15 0.34
N PHE A 47 -8.58 17.85 1.39
CA PHE A 47 -7.56 16.78 1.36
C PHE A 47 -8.19 15.42 1.06
N LYS A 48 -9.25 15.09 1.79
CA LYS A 48 -9.97 13.83 1.62
C LYS A 48 -10.59 13.72 0.22
N ASP A 49 -11.24 14.78 -0.24
CA ASP A 49 -11.87 14.83 -1.56
C ASP A 49 -10.83 14.67 -2.67
N ALA A 50 -9.72 15.40 -2.60
CA ALA A 50 -8.61 15.27 -3.56
C ALA A 50 -7.98 13.87 -3.55
N TYR A 51 -7.82 13.25 -2.38
CA TYR A 51 -7.33 11.89 -2.25
C TYR A 51 -8.27 10.87 -2.91
N ASP A 52 -9.55 10.93 -2.55
CA ASP A 52 -10.58 10.03 -3.08
C ASP A 52 -10.74 10.20 -4.60
N THR A 53 -10.84 11.45 -5.07
CA THR A 53 -11.00 11.77 -6.50
C THR A 53 -9.82 11.27 -7.33
N SER A 54 -8.58 11.55 -6.91
CA SER A 54 -7.39 11.15 -7.68
C SER A 54 -7.29 9.64 -7.87
N ILE A 55 -7.57 8.85 -6.81
CA ILE A 55 -7.57 7.39 -6.91
C ILE A 55 -8.74 6.91 -7.77
N SER A 56 -9.93 7.45 -7.55
CA SER A 56 -11.16 7.06 -8.26
C SER A 56 -11.07 7.35 -9.76
N GLU A 57 -10.55 8.50 -10.16
CA GLU A 57 -10.33 8.85 -11.56
C GLU A 57 -9.30 7.90 -12.21
N GLY A 58 -8.19 7.63 -11.51
CA GLY A 58 -7.18 6.68 -11.97
C GLY A 58 -7.75 5.27 -12.21
N LEU A 59 -8.60 4.80 -11.30
CA LEU A 59 -9.24 3.48 -11.41
C LEU A 59 -10.36 3.46 -12.47
N SER A 60 -11.21 4.50 -12.49
CA SER A 60 -12.33 4.62 -13.46
C SER A 60 -11.85 4.74 -14.91
N SER A 61 -10.69 5.35 -15.14
CA SER A 61 -10.11 5.44 -16.48
C SER A 61 -9.74 4.08 -17.07
N GLY A 62 -9.67 3.05 -16.23
CA GLY A 62 -9.20 1.71 -16.61
C GLY A 62 -7.70 1.63 -16.86
N LEU A 63 -6.95 2.73 -16.66
CA LEU A 63 -5.49 2.74 -16.77
C LEU A 63 -4.87 1.90 -15.68
N TYR A 64 -5.21 2.18 -14.41
CA TYR A 64 -4.68 1.43 -13.28
C TYR A 64 -5.54 0.20 -12.96
N LYS A 65 -4.89 -0.96 -12.79
CA LYS A 65 -5.55 -2.25 -12.51
C LYS A 65 -5.44 -2.66 -11.04
N GLY A 66 -4.98 -1.78 -10.18
CA GLY A 66 -4.83 -1.99 -8.74
C GLY A 66 -4.22 -0.77 -8.07
N VAL A 67 -4.13 -0.84 -6.76
CA VAL A 67 -3.52 0.20 -5.93
C VAL A 67 -2.36 -0.42 -5.17
N LYS A 68 -1.30 0.35 -4.91
CA LYS A 68 -0.15 -0.09 -4.11
C LYS A 68 0.14 0.87 -2.97
N SER A 69 0.52 0.29 -1.83
CA SER A 69 1.11 1.03 -0.70
C SER A 69 2.47 0.47 -0.29
N ILE A 70 3.36 1.39 0.05
CA ILE A 70 4.61 1.12 0.75
C ILE A 70 4.58 1.70 2.16
N ILE A 71 3.44 1.66 2.82
CA ILE A 71 3.30 2.13 4.21
C ILE A 71 4.34 1.49 5.14
N ALA A 72 4.78 0.27 4.82
CA ALA A 72 5.87 -0.44 5.49
C ALA A 72 7.13 0.43 5.63
N TYR A 73 7.55 1.13 4.58
CA TYR A 73 8.69 2.07 4.59
C TYR A 73 8.42 3.37 5.34
N ARG A 74 7.19 3.67 5.66
CA ARG A 74 6.79 4.97 6.20
C ARG A 74 6.48 4.90 7.68
N THR A 75 5.47 4.13 8.05
CA THR A 75 4.96 4.06 9.43
C THR A 75 4.72 2.64 9.91
N GLY A 76 5.08 1.65 9.09
CA GLY A 76 4.96 0.23 9.42
C GLY A 76 3.60 -0.37 9.11
N LEU A 77 3.51 -1.69 9.23
CA LEU A 77 2.33 -2.49 8.90
C LEU A 77 1.35 -2.69 10.08
N ASP A 78 1.68 -2.19 11.26
CA ASP A 78 0.77 -2.20 12.41
C ASP A 78 -0.34 -1.16 12.23
N VAL A 79 -1.31 -1.50 11.39
CA VAL A 79 -2.43 -0.63 11.02
C VAL A 79 -3.70 -1.10 11.72
N SER A 80 -4.24 -0.26 12.60
CA SER A 80 -5.50 -0.57 13.27
C SER A 80 -6.67 -0.54 12.29
N PRO A 81 -7.55 -1.56 12.29
CA PRO A 81 -8.77 -1.54 11.48
C PRO A 81 -9.75 -0.43 11.89
N LEU A 82 -9.55 0.17 13.07
CA LEU A 82 -10.35 1.28 13.58
C LEU A 82 -9.82 2.65 13.15
N SER A 83 -8.79 2.71 12.31
CA SER A 83 -8.20 3.96 11.83
C SER A 83 -9.10 4.81 10.93
N ARG A 84 -10.30 4.32 10.59
CA ARG A 84 -11.31 5.04 9.78
C ARG A 84 -12.41 5.70 10.60
N THR A 85 -12.15 6.04 11.86
CA THR A 85 -13.12 6.87 12.61
C THR A 85 -13.26 8.27 11.97
N PRO A 86 -14.45 8.89 12.02
CA PRO A 86 -14.72 10.17 11.32
C PRO A 86 -13.70 11.27 11.63
N ASP A 87 -13.25 11.35 12.87
CA ASP A 87 -12.39 12.45 13.33
C ASP A 87 -10.90 12.16 13.21
N GLN A 88 -10.48 10.91 13.02
CA GLN A 88 -9.06 10.55 13.09
C GLN A 88 -8.24 11.22 11.99
N GLY A 89 -8.73 11.24 10.76
CA GLY A 89 -8.06 11.90 9.65
C GLY A 89 -7.92 13.41 9.86
N TYR A 90 -9.01 14.05 10.30
CA TYR A 90 -9.01 15.47 10.64
C TYR A 90 -7.99 15.80 11.74
N GLN A 91 -8.07 15.11 12.88
CA GLN A 91 -7.15 15.34 14.01
C GLN A 91 -5.70 15.10 13.64
N ALA A 92 -5.44 14.08 12.81
CA ALA A 92 -4.09 13.77 12.35
C ALA A 92 -3.53 14.87 11.44
N LEU A 93 -4.32 15.34 10.45
CA LEU A 93 -3.90 16.41 9.55
C LEU A 93 -3.68 17.74 10.29
N ASP A 94 -4.60 18.10 11.18
CA ASP A 94 -4.49 19.32 12.02
C ASP A 94 -3.22 19.27 12.88
N ALA A 95 -2.95 18.16 13.53
CA ALA A 95 -1.76 17.98 14.33
C ALA A 95 -0.46 18.09 13.49
N ILE A 96 -0.44 17.53 12.27
CA ILE A 96 0.68 17.65 11.34
C ILE A 96 0.90 19.13 10.95
N LYS A 97 -0.16 19.86 10.60
CA LYS A 97 -0.09 21.28 10.23
C LYS A 97 0.44 22.16 11.37
N ARG A 98 0.11 21.83 12.61
CA ARG A 98 0.62 22.51 13.81
C ARG A 98 2.04 22.10 14.21
N GLY A 99 2.68 21.19 13.47
CA GLY A 99 3.99 20.65 13.83
C GLY A 99 3.98 19.79 15.10
N LEU A 100 2.81 19.31 15.51
CA LEU A 100 2.66 18.42 16.63
C LEU A 100 3.06 17.00 16.22
N GLY A 101 4.19 16.51 16.71
CA GLY A 101 4.71 15.15 16.47
C GLY A 101 3.77 14.06 17.01
N GLY A 102 4.32 13.05 17.66
CA GLY A 102 3.55 12.08 18.43
C GLY A 102 2.70 11.12 17.62
N GLY A 103 3.16 10.71 16.45
CA GLY A 103 2.50 9.67 15.65
C GLY A 103 1.35 10.16 14.76
N SER A 104 1.18 11.48 14.62
CA SER A 104 0.12 12.06 13.76
C SER A 104 0.24 11.61 12.30
N MET A 105 1.47 11.51 11.79
CA MET A 105 1.71 10.99 10.44
C MET A 105 1.30 9.52 10.30
N LYS A 106 1.54 8.70 11.32
CA LYS A 106 1.07 7.31 11.32
C LYS A 106 -0.45 7.25 11.30
N LYS A 107 -1.13 8.00 12.15
CA LYS A 107 -2.60 8.05 12.20
C LYS A 107 -3.20 8.47 10.85
N LEU A 108 -2.61 9.48 10.20
CA LEU A 108 -3.06 9.91 8.86
C LEU A 108 -2.88 8.80 7.82
N ARG A 109 -1.69 8.20 7.77
CA ARG A 109 -1.39 7.14 6.79
C ARG A 109 -2.21 5.89 7.00
N ASP A 110 -2.42 5.47 8.25
CA ASP A 110 -3.29 4.35 8.58
C ASP A 110 -4.73 4.62 8.11
N HIS A 111 -5.25 5.84 8.35
CA HIS A 111 -6.56 6.26 7.89
C HIS A 111 -6.67 6.21 6.35
N LEU A 112 -5.67 6.73 5.65
CA LEU A 112 -5.64 6.77 4.19
C LEU A 112 -5.44 5.39 3.55
N LEU A 113 -4.65 4.50 4.18
CA LEU A 113 -4.55 3.11 3.73
C LEU A 113 -5.89 2.38 3.84
N CYS A 114 -6.59 2.53 4.97
CA CYS A 114 -7.92 1.96 5.14
C CYS A 114 -8.88 2.49 4.06
N ARG A 115 -8.82 3.79 3.74
CA ARG A 115 -9.63 4.37 2.65
C ARG A 115 -9.25 3.82 1.29
N ALA A 116 -7.97 3.65 1.00
CA ALA A 116 -7.51 3.04 -0.26
C ALA A 116 -8.02 1.60 -0.41
N ILE A 117 -8.06 0.83 0.67
CA ILE A 117 -8.65 -0.53 0.68
C ILE A 117 -10.15 -0.47 0.36
N GLU A 118 -10.90 0.49 0.93
CA GLU A 118 -12.32 0.71 0.60
C GLU A 118 -12.50 1.01 -0.89
N LEU A 119 -11.69 1.92 -1.45
CA LEU A 119 -11.71 2.25 -2.88
C LEU A 119 -11.37 1.02 -3.75
N CYS A 120 -10.40 0.20 -3.35
CA CYS A 120 -10.12 -1.04 -4.06
C CYS A 120 -11.33 -1.98 -4.12
N MET A 121 -12.12 -2.05 -3.05
CA MET A 121 -13.36 -2.84 -3.03
C MET A 121 -14.46 -2.21 -3.88
N GLU A 122 -14.61 -0.87 -3.83
CA GLU A 122 -15.60 -0.13 -4.64
C GLU A 122 -15.37 -0.33 -6.15
N TYR A 123 -14.10 -0.35 -6.58
CA TYR A 123 -13.72 -0.51 -7.99
C TYR A 123 -13.36 -1.96 -8.39
N ASP A 124 -13.52 -2.90 -7.48
CA ASP A 124 -13.15 -4.31 -7.66
C ASP A 124 -11.73 -4.52 -8.21
N VAL A 125 -10.76 -3.82 -7.64
CA VAL A 125 -9.33 -3.95 -7.97
C VAL A 125 -8.52 -4.45 -6.76
N PRO A 126 -7.34 -5.09 -6.96
CA PRO A 126 -6.51 -5.54 -5.85
C PRO A 126 -5.74 -4.38 -5.20
N MET A 127 -5.48 -4.53 -3.89
CA MET A 127 -4.55 -3.73 -3.12
C MET A 127 -3.23 -4.49 -2.95
N GLN A 128 -2.11 -3.92 -3.41
CA GLN A 128 -0.78 -4.43 -3.12
C GLN A 128 -0.19 -3.72 -1.89
N ILE A 129 0.39 -4.48 -0.97
CA ILE A 129 1.05 -3.93 0.22
C ILE A 129 2.47 -4.50 0.29
N HIS A 130 3.47 -3.59 0.34
CA HIS A 130 4.85 -3.99 0.56
C HIS A 130 5.00 -4.65 1.92
N THR A 131 5.69 -5.81 1.96
CA THR A 131 5.97 -6.56 3.19
C THR A 131 7.41 -7.08 3.20
N GLY A 132 7.97 -7.23 4.39
CA GLY A 132 9.31 -7.79 4.57
C GLY A 132 10.45 -6.89 4.12
N MET A 133 11.43 -7.50 3.45
CA MET A 133 12.66 -6.84 3.03
C MET A 133 12.42 -5.72 2.02
N GLY A 134 13.42 -4.87 1.90
CA GLY A 134 13.42 -3.73 0.98
C GLY A 134 14.76 -3.00 1.05
N ASP A 135 14.76 -1.75 0.61
CA ASP A 135 15.96 -0.89 0.65
C ASP A 135 16.39 -0.54 2.08
N VAL A 136 17.52 0.16 2.19
CA VAL A 136 18.15 0.49 3.48
C VAL A 136 17.26 1.25 4.46
N GLU A 137 16.25 1.97 3.97
CA GLU A 137 15.30 2.75 4.77
C GLU A 137 14.24 1.88 5.47
N VAL A 138 14.13 0.59 5.10
CA VAL A 138 13.12 -0.29 5.67
C VAL A 138 13.40 -0.58 7.16
N ASN A 139 12.40 -0.35 8.01
CA ASN A 139 12.40 -0.92 9.35
C ASN A 139 11.82 -2.34 9.27
N LEU A 140 12.69 -3.31 9.12
CA LEU A 140 12.32 -4.71 8.86
C LEU A 140 11.32 -5.27 9.89
N VAL A 141 11.47 -4.91 11.17
CA VAL A 141 10.56 -5.36 12.23
C VAL A 141 9.14 -4.86 11.98
N MET A 142 8.98 -3.61 11.53
CA MET A 142 7.69 -3.00 11.25
C MET A 142 7.09 -3.43 9.89
N CYS A 143 7.85 -4.17 9.07
CA CYS A 143 7.42 -4.72 7.79
C CYS A 143 6.92 -6.17 7.88
N ARG A 144 6.75 -6.69 9.09
CA ARG A 144 6.28 -8.04 9.36
C ARG A 144 4.82 -8.22 8.91
N PRO A 145 4.51 -9.15 7.99
CA PRO A 145 3.16 -9.32 7.44
C PRO A 145 2.09 -9.57 8.50
N ALA A 146 2.42 -10.28 9.58
CA ALA A 146 1.48 -10.61 10.64
C ALA A 146 0.83 -9.38 11.30
N TYR A 147 1.45 -8.21 11.24
CA TYR A 147 0.82 -6.96 11.72
C TYR A 147 -0.46 -6.57 10.96
N LEU A 148 -0.63 -7.07 9.73
CA LEU A 148 -1.84 -6.82 8.93
C LEU A 148 -2.99 -7.78 9.27
N LEU A 149 -2.80 -8.79 10.13
CA LEU A 149 -3.82 -9.82 10.40
C LEU A 149 -5.14 -9.22 10.88
N ASP A 150 -5.10 -8.31 11.83
CA ASP A 150 -6.32 -7.72 12.40
C ASP A 150 -7.05 -6.86 11.36
N LEU A 151 -6.30 -6.11 10.54
CA LEU A 151 -6.87 -5.33 9.44
C LEU A 151 -7.55 -6.23 8.41
N LEU A 152 -6.86 -7.28 7.94
CA LEU A 152 -7.36 -8.15 6.88
C LEU A 152 -8.49 -9.10 7.32
N ARG A 153 -8.63 -9.35 8.62
CA ARG A 153 -9.75 -10.09 9.20
C ARG A 153 -10.96 -9.21 9.51
N PHE A 154 -10.76 -7.91 9.57
CA PHE A 154 -11.83 -7.00 9.99
C PHE A 154 -12.99 -7.04 8.99
N PRO A 155 -14.25 -7.11 9.46
CA PRO A 155 -15.42 -7.28 8.60
C PRO A 155 -15.50 -6.32 7.42
N THR A 156 -15.09 -5.06 7.63
CA THR A 156 -15.09 -4.01 6.59
C THR A 156 -14.08 -4.30 5.48
N TYR A 157 -12.90 -4.87 5.79
CA TYR A 157 -11.79 -4.95 4.82
C TYR A 157 -11.53 -6.36 4.29
N ARG A 158 -12.04 -7.41 4.95
CA ARG A 158 -11.78 -8.82 4.60
C ARG A 158 -12.22 -9.23 3.20
N ALA A 159 -13.07 -8.43 2.54
CA ALA A 159 -13.52 -8.66 1.17
C ALA A 159 -12.54 -8.11 0.12
N CYS A 160 -11.59 -7.25 0.50
CA CYS A 160 -10.58 -6.73 -0.40
C CYS A 160 -9.61 -7.84 -0.84
N ARG A 161 -9.26 -7.85 -2.13
CA ARG A 161 -8.15 -8.68 -2.62
C ARG A 161 -6.84 -7.97 -2.27
N VAL A 162 -6.05 -8.57 -1.38
CA VAL A 162 -4.77 -8.02 -0.95
C VAL A 162 -3.63 -8.92 -1.38
N LEU A 163 -2.64 -8.35 -2.07
CA LEU A 163 -1.40 -9.01 -2.44
C LEU A 163 -0.28 -8.53 -1.51
N LEU A 164 0.26 -9.46 -0.71
CA LEU A 164 1.46 -9.26 0.09
C LEU A 164 2.67 -9.37 -0.83
N VAL A 165 3.39 -8.28 -1.03
CA VAL A 165 4.45 -8.20 -2.05
C VAL A 165 5.80 -8.57 -1.44
N HIS A 166 6.69 -9.18 -2.25
CA HIS A 166 8.07 -9.54 -1.91
C HIS A 166 8.20 -10.72 -0.92
N THR A 167 7.29 -11.70 -1.02
CA THR A 167 7.27 -12.88 -0.12
C THR A 167 7.15 -12.57 1.37
N GLY A 168 7.26 -11.31 1.76
CA GLY A 168 7.38 -10.93 3.17
C GLY A 168 8.71 -11.36 3.83
N TYR A 169 9.75 -11.73 3.04
CA TYR A 169 11.03 -12.20 3.59
C TYR A 169 11.63 -11.18 4.59
N PRO A 170 12.17 -11.61 5.72
CA PRO A 170 12.39 -13.00 6.20
C PRO A 170 11.17 -13.67 6.86
N TYR A 171 10.02 -13.01 6.89
CA TYR A 171 8.76 -13.50 7.51
C TYR A 171 7.88 -14.27 6.51
N HIS A 172 8.48 -14.89 5.48
CA HIS A 172 7.78 -15.56 4.38
C HIS A 172 6.82 -16.66 4.85
N ARG A 173 7.16 -17.39 5.92
CA ARG A 173 6.27 -18.42 6.51
C ARG A 173 4.99 -17.80 7.10
N GLU A 174 5.06 -16.61 7.67
CA GLU A 174 3.88 -15.87 8.15
C GLU A 174 3.03 -15.38 6.98
N ALA A 175 3.67 -14.81 5.96
CA ALA A 175 2.99 -14.35 4.76
C ALA A 175 2.28 -15.53 4.04
N ALA A 176 2.95 -16.67 3.90
CA ALA A 176 2.37 -17.89 3.35
C ALA A 176 1.18 -18.40 4.19
N TYR A 177 1.31 -18.41 5.51
CA TYR A 177 0.22 -18.75 6.41
C TYR A 177 -0.98 -17.81 6.19
N MET A 178 -0.75 -16.49 6.12
CA MET A 178 -1.82 -15.52 5.89
C MET A 178 -2.52 -15.73 4.55
N ALA A 179 -1.76 -15.97 3.47
CA ALA A 179 -2.33 -16.26 2.16
C ALA A 179 -3.16 -17.56 2.13
N ASN A 180 -2.81 -18.54 2.98
CA ASN A 180 -3.54 -19.78 3.10
C ASN A 180 -4.83 -19.67 3.91
N VAL A 181 -4.86 -18.85 4.98
CA VAL A 181 -6.00 -18.79 5.91
C VAL A 181 -6.95 -17.62 5.65
N LEU A 182 -6.52 -16.60 4.91
CA LEU A 182 -7.33 -15.44 4.55
C LEU A 182 -7.79 -15.54 3.09
N PRO A 183 -9.09 -15.73 2.81
CA PRO A 183 -9.59 -16.11 1.48
C PRO A 183 -9.30 -15.12 0.35
N ARG A 184 -8.99 -13.86 0.67
CA ARG A 184 -8.74 -12.78 -0.27
C ARG A 184 -7.31 -12.23 -0.17
N THR A 185 -6.41 -12.98 0.50
CA THR A 185 -5.01 -12.60 0.64
C THR A 185 -4.15 -13.48 -0.25
N TYR A 186 -3.29 -12.84 -1.02
CA TYR A 186 -2.39 -13.45 -1.99
C TYR A 186 -0.95 -13.10 -1.65
N LEU A 187 -0.01 -13.91 -2.13
CA LEU A 187 1.41 -13.71 -1.93
C LEU A 187 2.11 -13.75 -3.29
N ASP A 188 3.00 -12.80 -3.55
CA ASP A 188 3.92 -12.91 -4.67
C ASP A 188 5.30 -13.42 -4.20
N ILE A 189 6.10 -13.88 -5.14
CA ILE A 189 7.44 -14.38 -4.88
C ILE A 189 8.53 -13.46 -5.43
N SER A 190 8.17 -12.23 -5.82
CA SER A 190 9.12 -11.23 -6.31
C SER A 190 10.15 -10.89 -5.25
N GLU A 191 11.35 -10.55 -5.65
CA GLU A 191 12.52 -10.25 -4.80
C GLU A 191 12.92 -11.38 -3.82
N GLY A 192 11.96 -12.13 -3.27
CA GLY A 192 12.25 -13.21 -2.32
C GLY A 192 13.21 -14.24 -2.88
N ILE A 193 12.99 -14.72 -4.09
CA ILE A 193 13.85 -15.71 -4.72
C ILE A 193 15.25 -15.18 -5.03
N PRO A 194 15.44 -14.06 -5.74
CA PRO A 194 16.76 -13.57 -6.09
C PRO A 194 17.58 -13.06 -4.91
N PHE A 195 16.95 -12.46 -3.90
CA PHE A 195 17.66 -11.85 -2.77
C PHE A 195 17.78 -12.75 -1.52
N ALA A 196 16.98 -13.80 -1.44
CA ALA A 196 16.97 -14.74 -0.32
C ALA A 196 17.32 -16.17 -0.78
N SER A 197 18.38 -16.33 -1.56
CA SER A 197 18.76 -17.59 -2.20
C SER A 197 18.84 -18.79 -1.25
N SER A 198 19.27 -18.58 0.00
CA SER A 198 19.31 -19.62 1.04
C SER A 198 17.93 -20.07 1.51
N ALA A 199 16.92 -19.21 1.35
CA ALA A 199 15.52 -19.49 1.71
C ALA A 199 14.64 -19.80 0.48
N ALA A 200 15.21 -19.84 -0.73
CA ALA A 200 14.43 -20.03 -1.95
C ALA A 200 13.58 -21.31 -1.91
N TRP A 201 14.12 -22.40 -1.37
CA TRP A 201 13.41 -23.66 -1.21
C TRP A 201 12.28 -23.64 -0.17
N ASP A 202 12.36 -22.71 0.79
CA ASP A 202 11.28 -22.50 1.76
C ASP A 202 10.17 -21.61 1.20
N ILE A 203 10.45 -20.86 0.14
CA ILE A 203 9.55 -19.86 -0.49
C ILE A 203 8.73 -20.51 -1.61
N ILE A 204 9.30 -21.46 -2.34
CA ILE A 204 8.67 -22.20 -3.43
C ILE A 204 7.89 -23.41 -2.91
#